data_f7d9f3a1890fe991f3066c4f31116689
#
_entry.id   f7d9f3a1890fe991f3066c4f31116689
#
_cell.length_a   1.000
_cell.length_b   1.000
_cell.length_c   1.000
_cell.angle_alpha   90.00
_cell.angle_beta   90.00
_cell.angle_gamma   90.00
#
_symmetry.space_group_name_H-M   'P 1'
#
loop_
_entity.id
_entity.type
_entity.pdbx_description
1 polymer ?
#
loop_
_entity_poly.entity_id
_entity_poly.type
_entity_poly.pdbx_seq_one_letter_code
_entity_poly.pdbx_strand_id
1 'polypeptide(L)'
;DLHLCDRRQRQMCIRDSYPYGMRGVCRFVRAADYSNCDRYKFFESSKDVLIILQLEGIKAIENLDEILDVEGVDILFIGPYDLSQSLGIPGQVNNPVVVNAMKDIVERAKAKGKVVGTFVDTPQDLKMWKEIGVQYLSYSVDVGIFIDACKQLRKSFE
;
A
#
# COMPACT_ATOMS: atom_id res chain seq x y z
N ASP A 1 16.69 -10.62 1.84
CA ASP A 1 16.35 -9.25 1.36
C ASP A 1 15.22 -9.24 0.33
N LEU A 2 14.10 -9.84 0.73
CA LEU A 2 12.88 -9.91 -0.11
C LEU A 2 12.13 -8.58 -0.21
N HIS A 3 12.49 -7.57 0.58
CA HIS A 3 11.82 -6.27 0.61
C HIS A 3 12.49 -5.18 -0.25
N LEU A 4 13.66 -5.46 -0.78
CA LEU A 4 14.32 -4.60 -1.76
C LEU A 4 13.93 -5.05 -3.17
N CYS A 5 12.64 -4.98 -3.50
CA CYS A 5 12.26 -5.12 -4.89
C CYS A 5 12.85 -3.95 -5.66
N ASP A 6 13.99 -4.20 -6.28
CA ASP A 6 14.57 -3.33 -7.29
C ASP A 6 13.48 -2.97 -8.32
N ARG A 7 13.47 -1.73 -8.79
CA ARG A 7 12.62 -1.23 -9.88
C ARG A 7 12.49 -2.24 -11.03
N ARG A 8 13.62 -2.87 -11.44
CA ARG A 8 13.64 -3.89 -12.49
C ARG A 8 12.76 -5.09 -12.17
N GLN A 9 12.82 -5.58 -10.93
CA GLN A 9 12.06 -6.77 -10.52
C GLN A 9 10.56 -6.48 -10.47
N ARG A 10 10.13 -5.30 -10.04
CA ARG A 10 8.71 -4.89 -10.05
C ARG A 10 8.20 -4.63 -11.45
N GLN A 11 8.95 -3.95 -12.30
CA GLN A 11 8.61 -3.82 -13.72
C GLN A 11 8.50 -5.19 -14.40
N MET A 12 9.39 -6.13 -14.06
CA MET A 12 9.35 -7.49 -14.56
C MET A 12 8.08 -8.20 -14.09
N CYS A 13 7.69 -8.06 -12.81
CA CYS A 13 6.46 -8.66 -12.28
C CYS A 13 5.18 -8.13 -12.94
N ILE A 14 5.13 -6.85 -13.30
CA ILE A 14 4.00 -6.27 -14.03
C ILE A 14 3.99 -6.72 -15.48
N ARG A 15 5.14 -6.75 -16.14
CA ARG A 15 5.26 -7.04 -17.57
C ARG A 15 5.25 -8.53 -17.91
N ASP A 16 5.59 -9.42 -16.96
CA ASP A 16 5.59 -10.86 -17.19
C ASP A 16 4.23 -11.51 -16.93
N SER A 17 3.32 -10.80 -16.25
CA SER A 17 1.97 -11.27 -15.95
C SER A 17 0.98 -10.93 -17.08
N TYR A 18 -0.08 -11.74 -17.18
CA TYR A 18 -1.18 -11.46 -18.10
C TYR A 18 -1.79 -10.05 -17.85
N PRO A 19 -2.14 -9.26 -18.88
CA PRO A 19 -2.16 -9.61 -20.31
C PRO A 19 -0.83 -9.40 -21.05
N TYR A 20 0.17 -8.80 -20.44
CA TYR A 20 1.39 -8.34 -21.11
C TYR A 20 2.52 -9.36 -21.10
N GLY A 21 2.43 -10.39 -20.25
CA GLY A 21 3.46 -11.38 -20.06
C GLY A 21 2.99 -12.82 -20.22
N MET A 22 3.93 -13.74 -20.08
CA MET A 22 3.74 -15.17 -20.28
C MET A 22 3.79 -15.97 -18.98
N ARG A 23 3.67 -15.32 -17.82
CA ARG A 23 3.66 -16.02 -16.54
C ARG A 23 2.47 -16.97 -16.45
N GLY A 24 2.73 -18.19 -16.00
CA GLY A 24 1.68 -19.19 -15.78
C GLY A 24 0.64 -18.72 -14.76
N VAL A 25 -0.61 -19.05 -15.01
CA VAL A 25 -1.75 -18.68 -14.16
C VAL A 25 -2.42 -19.92 -13.62
N CYS A 26 -2.55 -20.01 -12.30
CA CYS A 26 -3.33 -21.06 -11.64
C CYS A 26 -4.73 -20.51 -11.30
N ARG A 27 -5.77 -21.21 -11.75
CA ARG A 27 -7.17 -20.87 -11.47
C ARG A 27 -7.73 -21.51 -10.19
N PHE A 28 -7.01 -22.48 -9.62
CA PHE A 28 -7.47 -23.21 -8.43
C PHE A 28 -7.02 -22.52 -7.13
N VAL A 29 -7.09 -21.21 -7.12
CA VAL A 29 -6.77 -20.36 -5.98
C VAL A 29 -8.01 -19.58 -5.54
N ARG A 30 -8.01 -19.12 -4.28
CA ARG A 30 -9.13 -18.36 -3.71
C ARG A 30 -9.50 -17.13 -4.56
N ALA A 31 -8.52 -16.39 -5.06
CA ALA A 31 -8.74 -15.21 -5.91
C ALA A 31 -9.49 -15.51 -7.22
N ALA A 32 -9.50 -16.77 -7.66
CA ALA A 32 -10.22 -17.26 -8.84
C ALA A 32 -11.45 -18.10 -8.46
N ASP A 33 -11.97 -17.94 -7.24
CA ASP A 33 -13.10 -18.72 -6.70
C ASP A 33 -12.93 -20.24 -6.93
N TYR A 34 -11.68 -20.72 -6.74
CA TYR A 34 -11.29 -22.13 -6.94
C TYR A 34 -11.77 -22.70 -8.28
N SER A 35 -11.77 -21.90 -9.34
CA SER A 35 -12.23 -22.27 -10.69
C SER A 35 -13.75 -22.36 -10.86
N ASN A 36 -14.52 -21.90 -9.90
CA ASN A 36 -15.99 -21.87 -9.97
C ASN A 36 -16.53 -20.71 -10.84
N CYS A 37 -15.65 -19.87 -11.40
CA CYS A 37 -16.00 -18.81 -12.33
C CYS A 37 -15.71 -19.21 -13.80
N ASP A 38 -16.38 -18.53 -14.73
CA ASP A 38 -16.08 -18.66 -16.16
C ASP A 38 -14.62 -18.28 -16.44
N ARG A 39 -13.87 -19.18 -17.11
CA ARG A 39 -12.44 -19.00 -17.32
C ARG A 39 -12.09 -17.78 -18.19
N TYR A 40 -12.92 -17.50 -19.18
CA TYR A 40 -12.65 -16.36 -20.10
C TYR A 40 -12.90 -15.04 -19.37
N LYS A 41 -13.98 -14.94 -18.61
CA LYS A 41 -14.25 -13.77 -17.76
C LYS A 41 -13.18 -13.58 -16.71
N PHE A 42 -12.65 -14.65 -16.12
CA PHE A 42 -11.53 -14.55 -15.16
C PHE A 42 -10.30 -13.91 -15.79
N PHE A 43 -9.89 -14.36 -17.00
CA PHE A 43 -8.75 -13.77 -17.70
C PHE A 43 -9.01 -12.34 -18.15
N GLU A 44 -10.23 -12.02 -18.55
CA GLU A 44 -10.60 -10.67 -18.94
C GLU A 44 -10.56 -9.71 -17.76
N SER A 45 -11.14 -10.09 -16.60
CA SER A 45 -11.14 -9.28 -15.37
C SER A 45 -9.76 -9.11 -14.76
N SER A 46 -8.79 -9.97 -15.08
CA SER A 46 -7.42 -9.82 -14.57
C SER A 46 -6.70 -8.57 -15.10
N LYS A 47 -7.24 -7.94 -16.16
CA LYS A 47 -6.73 -6.66 -16.66
C LYS A 47 -7.07 -5.48 -15.75
N ASP A 48 -8.11 -5.63 -14.92
CA ASP A 48 -8.66 -4.58 -14.05
C ASP A 48 -8.13 -4.69 -12.62
N VAL A 49 -7.11 -5.52 -12.38
CA VAL A 49 -6.50 -5.69 -11.06
C VAL A 49 -5.70 -4.46 -10.69
N LEU A 50 -6.02 -3.86 -9.53
CA LEU A 50 -5.25 -2.75 -8.98
C LEU A 50 -3.87 -3.21 -8.51
N ILE A 51 -2.84 -2.52 -8.97
CA ILE A 51 -1.45 -2.75 -8.54
C ILE A 51 -1.07 -1.71 -7.51
N ILE A 52 -0.91 -2.18 -6.28
CA ILE A 52 -0.53 -1.35 -5.13
C ILE A 52 0.92 -1.65 -4.77
N LEU A 53 1.81 -0.67 -4.89
CA LEU A 53 3.20 -0.79 -4.46
C LEU A 53 3.39 -0.20 -3.07
N GLN A 54 4.02 -0.97 -2.19
CA GLN A 54 4.35 -0.52 -0.84
C GLN A 54 5.68 0.23 -0.83
N LEU A 55 5.67 1.45 -0.28
CA LEU A 55 6.83 2.31 -0.07
C LEU A 55 7.10 2.40 1.44
N GLU A 56 8.18 1.79 1.90
CA GLU A 56 8.44 1.64 3.34
C GLU A 56 9.91 1.75 3.73
N GLY A 57 10.78 2.08 2.78
CA GLY A 57 12.22 2.17 3.04
C GLY A 57 12.88 3.40 2.43
N ILE A 58 14.01 3.83 3.02
CA ILE A 58 14.81 4.97 2.53
C ILE A 58 15.13 4.83 1.05
N LYS A 59 15.52 3.65 0.59
CA LYS A 59 15.82 3.41 -0.84
C LYS A 59 14.61 3.64 -1.76
N ALA A 60 13.40 3.42 -1.27
CA ALA A 60 12.20 3.72 -2.04
C ALA A 60 11.99 5.24 -2.17
N ILE A 61 12.34 6.01 -1.13
CA ILE A 61 12.29 7.48 -1.17
C ILE A 61 13.37 8.03 -2.10
N GLU A 62 14.60 7.52 -2.01
CA GLU A 62 15.72 7.92 -2.86
C GLU A 62 15.44 7.68 -4.35
N ASN A 63 14.74 6.60 -4.68
CA ASN A 63 14.38 6.24 -6.06
C ASN A 63 12.94 6.59 -6.43
N LEU A 64 12.28 7.48 -5.65
CA LEU A 64 10.85 7.73 -5.80
C LEU A 64 10.47 8.21 -7.20
N ASP A 65 11.23 9.11 -7.81
CA ASP A 65 10.93 9.60 -9.16
C ASP A 65 10.94 8.49 -10.21
N GLU A 66 11.89 7.58 -10.10
CA GLU A 66 11.96 6.43 -11.00
C GLU A 66 10.80 5.44 -10.77
N ILE A 67 10.35 5.30 -9.51
CA ILE A 67 9.20 4.47 -9.15
C ILE A 67 7.91 5.10 -9.69
N LEU A 68 7.78 6.41 -9.58
CA LEU A 68 6.62 7.17 -10.08
C LEU A 68 6.47 7.10 -11.60
N ASP A 69 7.58 6.95 -12.34
CA ASP A 69 7.59 6.82 -13.79
C ASP A 69 7.26 5.40 -14.29
N VAL A 70 7.06 4.43 -13.36
CA VAL A 70 6.65 3.08 -13.74
C VAL A 70 5.19 3.07 -14.17
N GLU A 71 4.94 2.62 -15.40
CA GLU A 71 3.59 2.40 -15.91
C GLU A 71 2.93 1.19 -15.24
N GLY A 72 1.61 1.22 -15.10
CA GLY A 72 0.83 0.09 -14.54
C GLY A 72 0.85 0.03 -13.00
N VAL A 73 1.36 1.04 -12.31
CA VAL A 73 1.20 1.21 -10.87
C VAL A 73 0.04 2.15 -10.61
N ASP A 74 -0.98 1.66 -9.90
CA ASP A 74 -2.19 2.42 -9.61
C ASP A 74 -2.07 3.20 -8.31
N ILE A 75 -1.56 2.56 -7.26
CA ILE A 75 -1.49 3.14 -5.92
C ILE A 75 -0.08 2.92 -5.34
N LEU A 76 0.47 3.97 -4.73
CA LEU A 76 1.66 3.91 -3.89
C LEU A 76 1.21 3.90 -2.43
N PHE A 77 1.44 2.79 -1.73
CA PHE A 77 1.06 2.64 -0.33
C PHE A 77 2.24 2.86 0.59
N ILE A 78 2.17 3.88 1.44
CA ILE A 78 3.23 4.19 2.41
C ILE A 78 3.01 3.36 3.67
N GLY A 79 4.01 2.55 4.06
CA GLY A 79 4.05 1.83 5.32
C GLY A 79 4.71 2.67 6.42
N PRO A 80 3.96 3.41 7.26
CA PRO A 80 4.55 4.39 8.18
C PRO A 80 5.44 3.75 9.25
N TYR A 81 5.11 2.54 9.70
CA TYR A 81 5.89 1.81 10.70
C TYR A 81 7.24 1.36 10.16
N ASP A 82 7.24 0.72 8.99
CA ASP A 82 8.47 0.24 8.35
C ASP A 82 9.32 1.42 7.86
N LEU A 83 8.67 2.50 7.40
CA LEU A 83 9.36 3.73 7.06
C LEU A 83 10.05 4.34 8.29
N SER A 84 9.37 4.39 9.44
CA SER A 84 9.96 4.89 10.70
C SER A 84 11.17 4.05 11.13
N GLN A 85 11.09 2.74 10.98
CA GLN A 85 12.21 1.84 11.25
C GLN A 85 13.37 2.08 10.29
N SER A 86 13.09 2.23 9.01
CA SER A 86 14.10 2.51 7.98
C SER A 86 14.80 3.85 8.21
N LEU A 87 14.10 4.83 8.78
CA LEU A 87 14.63 6.14 9.19
C LEU A 87 15.37 6.12 10.54
N GLY A 88 15.52 4.95 11.18
CA GLY A 88 16.22 4.79 12.44
C GLY A 88 15.45 5.23 13.69
N ILE A 89 14.14 5.44 13.57
CA ILE A 89 13.24 5.88 14.67
C ILE A 89 11.99 4.99 14.72
N PRO A 90 12.15 3.66 14.98
CA PRO A 90 11.09 2.69 14.86
C PRO A 90 9.88 3.02 15.73
N GLY A 91 8.67 2.91 15.15
CA GLY A 91 7.39 3.15 15.80
C GLY A 91 7.02 4.62 16.01
N GLN A 92 7.92 5.56 15.74
CA GLN A 92 7.64 7.01 15.89
C GLN A 92 6.97 7.57 14.62
N VAL A 93 5.82 7.02 14.26
CA VAL A 93 5.12 7.36 13.01
C VAL A 93 4.68 8.83 12.92
N ASN A 94 4.47 9.48 14.07
CA ASN A 94 4.11 10.90 14.16
C ASN A 94 5.33 11.82 14.33
N ASN A 95 6.56 11.28 14.28
CA ASN A 95 7.77 12.10 14.31
C ASN A 95 7.84 12.98 13.05
N PRO A 96 8.20 14.27 13.19
CA PRO A 96 8.29 15.19 12.04
C PRO A 96 9.13 14.65 10.88
N VAL A 97 10.16 13.87 11.14
CA VAL A 97 10.99 13.25 10.10
C VAL A 97 10.17 12.30 9.24
N VAL A 98 9.38 11.41 9.86
CA VAL A 98 8.51 10.47 9.15
C VAL A 98 7.39 11.20 8.43
N VAL A 99 6.70 12.10 9.13
CA VAL A 99 5.58 12.88 8.58
C VAL A 99 6.02 13.71 7.36
N ASN A 100 7.19 14.36 7.42
CA ASN A 100 7.71 15.15 6.31
C ASN A 100 8.10 14.27 5.12
N ALA A 101 8.74 13.11 5.36
CA ALA A 101 9.05 12.15 4.31
C ALA A 101 7.77 11.64 3.61
N MET A 102 6.73 11.32 4.37
CA MET A 102 5.44 10.92 3.82
C MET A 102 4.77 12.05 3.01
N LYS A 103 4.83 13.30 3.49
CA LYS A 103 4.30 14.47 2.76
C LYS A 103 5.01 14.68 1.44
N ASP A 104 6.34 14.56 1.41
CA ASP A 104 7.13 14.65 0.17
C ASP A 104 6.69 13.57 -0.84
N ILE A 105 6.51 12.33 -0.38
CA ILE A 105 5.99 11.25 -1.23
C ILE A 105 4.62 11.61 -1.80
N VAL A 106 3.71 12.11 -0.97
CA VAL A 106 2.35 12.49 -1.40
C VAL A 106 2.40 13.61 -2.45
N GLU A 107 3.19 14.65 -2.22
CA GLU A 107 3.33 15.78 -3.13
C GLU A 107 3.87 15.34 -4.50
N ARG A 108 4.97 14.61 -4.51
CA ARG A 108 5.62 14.12 -5.74
C ARG A 108 4.72 13.14 -6.51
N ALA A 109 4.04 12.23 -5.79
CA ALA A 109 3.09 11.30 -6.40
C ALA A 109 1.89 12.03 -7.04
N LYS A 110 1.33 13.03 -6.36
CA LYS A 110 0.26 13.87 -6.90
C LYS A 110 0.69 14.63 -8.15
N ALA A 111 1.89 15.17 -8.17
CA ALA A 111 2.44 15.86 -9.34
C ALA A 111 2.55 14.93 -10.58
N LYS A 112 2.69 13.63 -10.36
CA LYS A 112 2.70 12.58 -11.40
C LYS A 112 1.31 11.93 -11.64
N GLY A 113 0.26 12.42 -11.01
CA GLY A 113 -1.11 11.89 -11.15
C GLY A 113 -1.31 10.50 -10.52
N LYS A 114 -0.43 10.10 -9.59
CA LYS A 114 -0.52 8.80 -8.90
C LYS A 114 -1.35 8.91 -7.62
N VAL A 115 -2.10 7.85 -7.32
CA VAL A 115 -2.84 7.72 -6.07
C VAL A 115 -1.90 7.30 -4.95
N VAL A 116 -2.08 7.89 -3.76
CA VAL A 116 -1.31 7.52 -2.57
C VAL A 116 -2.23 6.92 -1.52
N GLY A 117 -1.76 5.87 -0.88
CA GLY A 117 -2.38 5.24 0.28
C GLY A 117 -1.45 5.21 1.48
N THR A 118 -2.03 5.08 2.67
CA THR A 118 -1.28 4.82 3.91
C THR A 118 -2.14 4.12 4.96
N PHE A 119 -1.47 3.55 5.96
CA PHE A 119 -2.09 3.03 7.16
C PHE A 119 -2.20 4.11 8.22
N VAL A 120 -3.28 4.13 8.98
CA VAL A 120 -3.52 5.06 10.09
C VAL A 120 -4.14 4.35 11.29
N ASP A 121 -3.75 4.75 12.50
CA ASP A 121 -4.22 4.14 13.74
C ASP A 121 -5.33 4.95 14.42
N THR A 122 -5.39 6.24 14.17
CA THR A 122 -6.31 7.14 14.86
C THR A 122 -7.21 7.91 13.90
N PRO A 123 -8.41 8.32 14.34
CA PRO A 123 -9.27 9.20 13.56
C PRO A 123 -8.62 10.55 13.23
N GLN A 124 -7.73 11.04 14.09
CA GLN A 124 -6.99 12.28 13.91
C GLN A 124 -6.01 12.15 12.74
N ASP A 125 -5.23 11.06 12.70
CA ASP A 125 -4.31 10.77 11.61
C ASP A 125 -5.07 10.57 10.30
N LEU A 126 -6.20 9.87 10.33
CA LEU A 126 -7.05 9.69 9.16
C LEU A 126 -7.49 11.04 8.57
N LYS A 127 -7.97 11.95 9.42
CA LYS A 127 -8.38 13.30 8.98
C LYS A 127 -7.19 14.07 8.40
N MET A 128 -6.07 14.07 9.10
CA MET A 128 -4.84 14.76 8.67
C MET A 128 -4.36 14.28 7.29
N TRP A 129 -4.22 12.97 7.10
CA TRP A 129 -3.72 12.41 5.85
C TRP A 129 -4.70 12.60 4.69
N LYS A 130 -6.01 12.54 4.96
CA LYS A 130 -7.04 12.88 3.97
C LYS A 130 -6.94 14.35 3.52
N GLU A 131 -6.74 15.29 4.44
CA GLU A 131 -6.56 16.71 4.13
C GLU A 131 -5.29 17.00 3.34
N ILE A 132 -4.20 16.26 3.59
CA ILE A 132 -2.95 16.33 2.83
C ILE A 132 -3.13 15.78 1.41
N GLY A 133 -4.10 14.89 1.20
CA GLY A 133 -4.48 14.38 -0.12
C GLY A 133 -4.18 12.92 -0.34
N VAL A 134 -4.02 12.14 0.72
CA VAL A 134 -4.02 10.68 0.65
C VAL A 134 -5.44 10.19 0.34
N GLN A 135 -5.56 9.31 -0.66
CA GLN A 135 -6.85 8.87 -1.19
C GLN A 135 -7.23 7.45 -0.78
N TYR A 136 -6.25 6.59 -0.51
CA TYR A 136 -6.44 5.22 -0.07
C TYR A 136 -5.98 5.06 1.37
N LEU A 137 -6.92 5.02 2.32
CA LEU A 137 -6.64 5.01 3.76
C LEU A 137 -7.05 3.65 4.36
N SER A 138 -6.07 2.95 4.94
CA SER A 138 -6.28 1.74 5.72
C SER A 138 -6.33 2.11 7.19
N TYR A 139 -7.48 1.94 7.83
CA TYR A 139 -7.68 2.31 9.23
C TYR A 139 -7.60 1.09 10.14
N SER A 140 -6.60 1.07 11.00
CA SER A 140 -6.40 0.06 12.04
C SER A 140 -6.45 -1.39 11.51
N VAL A 141 -6.56 -2.35 12.39
CA VAL A 141 -6.76 -3.77 12.10
C VAL A 141 -7.96 -4.28 12.91
N ASP A 142 -8.62 -5.32 12.41
CA ASP A 142 -9.80 -5.93 13.03
C ASP A 142 -9.59 -6.27 14.52
N VAL A 143 -8.48 -6.91 14.85
CA VAL A 143 -8.14 -7.24 16.25
C VAL A 143 -7.92 -5.99 17.10
N GLY A 144 -7.34 -4.92 16.56
CA GLY A 144 -7.15 -3.64 17.25
C GLY A 144 -8.48 -2.99 17.57
N ILE A 145 -9.37 -2.91 16.60
CA ILE A 145 -10.72 -2.36 16.75
C ILE A 145 -11.51 -3.17 17.81
N PHE A 146 -11.41 -4.51 17.76
CA PHE A 146 -12.06 -5.37 18.73
C PHE A 146 -11.54 -5.16 20.15
N ILE A 147 -10.22 -5.09 20.34
CA ILE A 147 -9.60 -4.84 21.65
C ILE A 147 -10.05 -3.49 22.21
N ASP A 148 -10.08 -2.45 21.40
CA ASP A 148 -10.45 -1.11 21.84
C ASP A 148 -11.95 -1.04 22.19
N ALA A 149 -12.81 -1.72 21.45
CA ALA A 149 -14.22 -1.87 21.80
C ALA A 149 -14.40 -2.59 23.16
N CYS A 150 -13.65 -3.66 23.41
CA CYS A 150 -13.68 -4.37 24.69
C CYS A 150 -13.20 -3.48 25.85
N LYS A 151 -12.12 -2.69 25.65
CA LYS A 151 -11.64 -1.74 26.66
C LYS A 151 -12.67 -0.65 26.97
N GLN A 152 -13.37 -0.14 25.97
CA GLN A 152 -14.44 0.85 26.15
C GLN A 152 -15.61 0.28 26.94
N LEU A 153 -16.06 -0.93 26.58
CA LEU A 153 -17.10 -1.63 27.33
C LEU A 153 -16.70 -1.85 28.80
N ARG A 154 -15.49 -2.33 29.05
CA ARG A 154 -14.99 -2.53 30.41
C ARG A 154 -15.07 -1.24 31.23
N LYS A 155 -14.64 -0.10 30.68
CA LYS A 155 -14.70 1.19 31.36
C LYS A 155 -16.13 1.63 31.70
N SER A 156 -17.15 1.15 31.01
CA SER A 156 -18.54 1.48 31.31
C SER A 156 -19.10 0.71 32.50
N PHE A 157 -18.37 -0.28 33.02
CA PHE A 157 -18.75 -1.06 34.23
C PHE A 157 -17.95 -0.64 35.49
N GLU A 158 -16.93 0.22 35.34
CA GLU A 158 -16.17 0.83 36.42
C GLU A 158 -16.82 2.14 36.88
#